data_2c19de9c3176d3b6f11e840ba098d2e6
#
_entry.id   2c19de9c3176d3b6f11e840ba098d2e6
#
_cell.length_a   1.000
_cell.length_b   1.000
_cell.length_c   1.000
_cell.angle_alpha   90.00
_cell.angle_beta   90.00
_cell.angle_gamma   90.00
#
_symmetry.space_group_name_H-M   'P 1'
#
loop_
_entity.id
_entity.type
_entity.pdbx_description
1 polymer ?
#
loop_
_entity_poly.entity_id
_entity_poly.type
_entity_poly.pdbx_seq_one_letter_code
_entity_poly.pdbx_strand_id
1 'polypeptide(L)'
;MKALQDKLDKLLPATVNLIDVPADDSPWVLIRSYSDAIPMRYTLYNTATDQFNDIGSSRPAIDPKRMGRQQMVRYKARDGLEIPALLTLPRGANKNLPMVVLVHGGPWVHGAIWGWDPDSQFLASRGYAVLEPDYRGSTGYGFRHYQAGWKQWGRAMQDDLADGTRWAIAQGYADPKRICIAGASYGGYATLMGLVNDPDLYKCGVDWVGVTDINLMYTGACSRESDFTDQWKTYGMPELIGDRVKDAAQLKATSPIEQAARITQPVLLAYGGVDRRVPLYHGQKFYDAVTKTNRNVEWIEYPEEGHGWHLPKNSVDFWTRVEAFLDKNIGPGGGR
;
A
#
# COMPACT_ATOMS: atom_id res chain seq x y z
N MET A 1 -1.95 34.35 -10.41
CA MET A 1 -1.72 32.91 -10.15
C MET A 1 -1.49 32.12 -11.42
N LYS A 2 -2.43 32.04 -12.40
CA LYS A 2 -2.24 31.20 -13.61
C LYS A 2 -0.95 31.53 -14.38
N ALA A 3 -0.68 32.82 -14.65
CA ALA A 3 0.55 33.22 -15.36
C ALA A 3 1.84 32.85 -14.62
N LEU A 4 1.83 32.88 -13.28
CA LEU A 4 2.96 32.44 -12.46
C LEU A 4 3.12 30.93 -12.54
N GLN A 5 2.03 30.16 -12.44
CA GLN A 5 2.06 28.71 -12.62
C GLN A 5 2.62 28.32 -13.98
N ASP A 6 2.09 28.90 -15.07
CA ASP A 6 2.53 28.63 -16.44
C ASP A 6 4.03 28.97 -16.65
N LYS A 7 4.54 30.00 -15.96
CA LYS A 7 5.95 30.36 -15.98
C LYS A 7 6.81 29.33 -15.24
N LEU A 8 6.42 28.94 -14.03
CA LEU A 8 7.17 27.99 -13.22
C LEU A 8 7.19 26.60 -13.86
N ASP A 9 6.08 26.15 -14.45
CA ASP A 9 6.03 24.87 -15.14
C ASP A 9 6.93 24.82 -16.38
N LYS A 10 7.16 25.97 -17.02
CA LYS A 10 8.17 26.09 -18.08
C LYS A 10 9.60 26.07 -17.58
N LEU A 11 9.86 26.66 -16.41
CA LEU A 11 11.19 26.71 -15.79
C LEU A 11 11.57 25.38 -15.14
N LEU A 12 10.59 24.63 -14.65
CA LEU A 12 10.74 23.36 -13.92
C LEU A 12 9.90 22.25 -14.60
N PRO A 13 10.15 21.91 -15.86
CA PRO A 13 9.25 21.05 -16.64
C PRO A 13 9.27 19.56 -16.24
N ALA A 14 10.23 19.16 -15.41
CA ALA A 14 10.36 17.76 -14.95
C ALA A 14 9.56 17.45 -13.68
N THR A 15 8.85 18.44 -13.12
CA THR A 15 8.16 18.32 -11.85
C THR A 15 6.76 18.91 -11.91
N VAL A 16 5.89 18.41 -11.03
CA VAL A 16 4.67 19.11 -10.61
C VAL A 16 5.09 20.19 -9.62
N ASN A 17 4.63 21.41 -9.83
CA ASN A 17 5.03 22.59 -9.05
C ASN A 17 3.83 23.18 -8.33
N LEU A 18 3.83 23.12 -7.01
CA LEU A 18 2.79 23.70 -6.16
C LEU A 18 3.30 25.01 -5.61
N ILE A 19 2.48 26.06 -5.68
CA ILE A 19 2.83 27.40 -5.26
C ILE A 19 2.09 27.73 -3.97
N ASP A 20 2.82 27.98 -2.90
CA ASP A 20 2.29 28.51 -1.65
C ASP A 20 2.56 30.01 -1.60
N VAL A 21 1.49 30.80 -1.68
CA VAL A 21 1.55 32.26 -1.66
C VAL A 21 1.49 32.75 -0.23
N PRO A 22 2.38 33.68 0.18
CA PRO A 22 2.30 34.29 1.49
C PRO A 22 1.00 35.09 1.67
N ALA A 23 0.62 35.32 2.92
CA ALA A 23 -0.58 36.11 3.24
C ALA A 23 -0.35 37.64 3.12
N ASP A 24 0.90 38.10 2.95
CA ASP A 24 1.32 39.45 2.77
C ASP A 24 1.73 39.78 1.32
N ASP A 25 2.09 41.01 1.04
CA ASP A 25 2.55 41.44 -0.28
C ASP A 25 4.03 41.10 -0.57
N SER A 26 4.58 40.08 0.09
CA SER A 26 5.94 39.60 -0.16
C SER A 26 6.10 39.13 -1.60
N PRO A 27 7.20 39.53 -2.28
CA PRO A 27 7.50 38.99 -3.61
C PRO A 27 8.00 37.54 -3.59
N TRP A 28 8.24 36.97 -2.41
CA TRP A 28 8.71 35.59 -2.26
C TRP A 28 7.55 34.63 -2.12
N VAL A 29 7.55 33.59 -2.95
CA VAL A 29 6.61 32.46 -2.88
C VAL A 29 7.37 31.16 -2.62
N LEU A 30 6.79 30.24 -1.85
CA LEU A 30 7.34 28.92 -1.67
C LEU A 30 6.85 28.02 -2.81
N ILE A 31 7.79 27.36 -3.48
CA ILE A 31 7.51 26.34 -4.50
C ILE A 31 7.84 24.97 -3.91
N ARG A 32 6.87 24.08 -3.97
CA ARG A 32 7.05 22.65 -3.68
C ARG A 32 7.02 21.87 -5.00
N SER A 33 8.15 21.31 -5.38
CA SER A 33 8.31 20.60 -6.66
C SER A 33 8.59 19.12 -6.43
N TYR A 34 7.88 18.24 -7.14
CA TYR A 34 8.08 16.79 -7.04
C TYR A 34 7.75 16.08 -8.36
N SER A 35 8.20 14.84 -8.48
CA SER A 35 7.75 13.92 -9.53
C SER A 35 7.69 12.48 -8.99
N ASP A 36 7.40 11.53 -9.84
CA ASP A 36 7.50 10.10 -9.53
C ASP A 36 8.90 9.68 -9.05
N ALA A 37 9.95 10.33 -9.57
CA ALA A 37 11.35 10.02 -9.25
C ALA A 37 12.03 11.05 -8.34
N ILE A 38 11.42 12.22 -8.14
CA ILE A 38 12.00 13.33 -7.39
C ILE A 38 11.19 13.54 -6.11
N PRO A 39 11.78 13.26 -4.92
CA PRO A 39 11.17 13.62 -3.65
C PRO A 39 10.88 15.12 -3.57
N MET A 40 9.89 15.51 -2.76
CA MET A 40 9.51 16.90 -2.60
C MET A 40 10.73 17.81 -2.32
N ARG A 41 10.91 18.81 -3.18
CA ARG A 41 11.88 19.91 -3.01
C ARG A 41 11.17 21.19 -2.67
N TYR A 42 11.81 21.99 -1.87
CA TYR A 42 11.34 23.29 -1.42
C TYR A 42 12.27 24.39 -1.95
N THR A 43 11.69 25.38 -2.61
CA THR A 43 12.44 26.49 -3.20
C THR A 43 11.68 27.79 -2.96
N LEU A 44 12.35 28.83 -2.50
CA LEU A 44 11.79 30.19 -2.52
C LEU A 44 12.05 30.80 -3.89
N TYR A 45 11.01 31.37 -4.48
CA TYR A 45 11.08 32.07 -5.74
C TYR A 45 10.62 33.52 -5.57
N ASN A 46 11.45 34.47 -6.02
CA ASN A 46 11.11 35.87 -6.00
C ASN A 46 10.42 36.25 -7.31
N THR A 47 9.16 36.64 -7.24
CA THR A 47 8.33 36.95 -8.41
C THR A 47 8.71 38.27 -9.09
N ALA A 48 9.44 39.16 -8.41
CA ALA A 48 9.91 40.46 -8.95
C ALA A 48 11.27 40.35 -9.66
N THR A 49 12.14 39.43 -9.22
CA THR A 49 13.53 39.33 -9.72
C THR A 49 13.84 38.01 -10.42
N ASP A 50 12.90 37.05 -10.44
CA ASP A 50 13.08 35.69 -10.98
C ASP A 50 14.19 34.90 -10.28
N GLN A 51 14.53 35.23 -9.05
CA GLN A 51 15.57 34.56 -8.29
C GLN A 51 15.00 33.32 -7.61
N PHE A 52 15.75 32.20 -7.71
CA PHE A 52 15.50 30.94 -7.00
C PHE A 52 16.48 30.79 -5.84
N ASN A 53 15.97 30.50 -4.66
CA ASN A 53 16.75 30.12 -3.48
C ASN A 53 16.34 28.72 -3.05
N ASP A 54 17.21 27.73 -3.24
CA ASP A 54 16.96 26.33 -2.85
C ASP A 54 16.97 26.22 -1.32
N ILE A 55 15.88 25.69 -0.77
CA ILE A 55 15.77 25.40 0.67
C ILE A 55 16.24 23.95 0.93
N GLY A 56 15.95 23.02 -0.01
CA GLY A 56 16.37 21.65 0.11
C GLY A 56 15.32 20.62 -0.31
N SER A 57 15.62 19.35 -0.07
CA SER A 57 14.74 18.21 -0.37
C SER A 57 14.24 17.56 0.92
N SER A 58 13.01 17.02 0.89
CA SER A 58 12.48 16.19 1.97
C SER A 58 13.29 14.89 2.17
N ARG A 59 14.04 14.48 1.14
CA ARG A 59 14.88 13.29 1.16
C ARG A 59 16.20 13.57 0.42
N PRO A 60 17.15 14.29 1.05
CA PRO A 60 18.37 14.76 0.36
C PRO A 60 19.31 13.63 -0.07
N ALA A 61 19.24 12.47 0.58
CA ALA A 61 20.06 11.30 0.24
C ALA A 61 19.57 10.52 -0.99
N ILE A 62 18.35 10.79 -1.48
CA ILE A 62 17.79 10.09 -2.64
C ILE A 62 18.32 10.70 -3.94
N ASP A 63 18.95 9.86 -4.76
CA ASP A 63 19.34 10.20 -6.12
C ASP A 63 18.20 9.91 -7.10
N PRO A 64 17.55 10.93 -7.70
CA PRO A 64 16.44 10.75 -8.64
C PRO A 64 16.80 9.90 -9.85
N LYS A 65 18.10 9.85 -10.22
CA LYS A 65 18.58 9.05 -11.36
C LYS A 65 18.49 7.55 -11.11
N ARG A 66 18.33 7.13 -9.86
CA ARG A 66 18.21 5.72 -9.46
C ARG A 66 16.76 5.27 -9.27
N MET A 67 15.81 6.20 -9.27
CA MET A 67 14.41 5.93 -9.00
C MET A 67 13.69 5.33 -10.22
N GLY A 68 12.68 4.51 -9.93
CA GLY A 68 11.76 3.92 -10.90
C GLY A 68 10.85 4.96 -11.56
N ARG A 69 10.13 4.55 -12.62
CA ARG A 69 9.12 5.37 -13.27
C ARG A 69 7.73 4.86 -12.89
N GLN A 70 6.87 5.79 -12.50
CA GLN A 70 5.50 5.50 -12.10
C GLN A 70 4.52 5.93 -13.19
N GLN A 71 3.56 5.05 -13.50
CA GLN A 71 2.54 5.25 -14.51
C GLN A 71 1.16 5.09 -13.87
N MET A 72 0.22 5.98 -14.21
CA MET A 72 -1.19 5.75 -13.95
C MET A 72 -1.73 4.77 -14.98
N VAL A 73 -2.27 3.66 -14.52
CA VAL A 73 -2.85 2.62 -15.37
C VAL A 73 -4.29 2.33 -14.96
N ARG A 74 -5.03 1.67 -15.85
CA ARG A 74 -6.38 1.20 -15.57
C ARG A 74 -6.57 -0.19 -16.14
N TYR A 75 -7.28 -1.03 -15.43
CA TYR A 75 -7.67 -2.35 -15.91
C TYR A 75 -9.15 -2.62 -15.58
N LYS A 76 -9.72 -3.60 -16.24
CA LYS A 76 -11.09 -4.04 -15.96
C LYS A 76 -11.07 -5.23 -15.02
N ALA A 77 -11.79 -5.13 -13.92
CA ALA A 77 -12.14 -6.27 -13.10
C ALA A 77 -13.05 -7.22 -13.90
N ARG A 78 -13.15 -8.49 -13.46
CA ARG A 78 -13.93 -9.56 -14.11
C ARG A 78 -15.40 -9.22 -14.28
N ASP A 79 -15.95 -8.34 -13.45
CA ASP A 79 -17.34 -7.83 -13.54
C ASP A 79 -17.47 -6.54 -14.39
N GLY A 80 -16.36 -6.10 -15.00
CA GLY A 80 -16.32 -4.95 -15.89
C GLY A 80 -16.07 -3.60 -15.21
N LEU A 81 -15.96 -3.55 -13.87
CA LEU A 81 -15.59 -2.32 -13.18
C LEU A 81 -14.16 -1.92 -13.57
N GLU A 82 -13.97 -0.65 -13.95
CA GLU A 82 -12.64 -0.11 -14.21
C GLU A 82 -11.95 0.23 -12.91
N ILE A 83 -10.76 -0.37 -12.69
CA ILE A 83 -9.95 -0.18 -11.50
C ILE A 83 -8.72 0.66 -11.86
N PRO A 84 -8.53 1.82 -11.23
CA PRO A 84 -7.31 2.60 -11.34
C PRO A 84 -6.16 1.93 -10.56
N ALA A 85 -4.94 2.15 -11.01
CA ALA A 85 -3.75 1.71 -10.28
C ALA A 85 -2.53 2.57 -10.63
N LEU A 86 -1.53 2.56 -9.76
CA LEU A 86 -0.19 2.99 -10.11
C LEU A 86 0.69 1.78 -10.41
N LEU A 87 1.51 1.90 -11.44
CA LEU A 87 2.51 0.90 -11.80
C LEU A 87 3.89 1.56 -11.75
N THR A 88 4.71 1.17 -10.79
CA THR A 88 6.09 1.62 -10.67
C THR A 88 7.03 0.56 -11.25
N LEU A 89 7.83 0.94 -12.23
CA LEU A 89 8.77 0.04 -12.90
C LEU A 89 10.22 0.40 -12.54
N PRO A 90 11.08 -0.61 -12.34
CA PRO A 90 12.52 -0.41 -12.17
C PRO A 90 13.12 0.38 -13.33
N ARG A 91 14.14 1.18 -13.04
CA ARG A 91 14.83 1.90 -14.10
C ARG A 91 15.51 0.96 -15.10
N GLY A 92 15.24 1.15 -16.39
CA GLY A 92 15.86 0.37 -17.46
C GLY A 92 15.27 -1.02 -17.71
N ALA A 93 14.26 -1.42 -16.91
CA ALA A 93 13.60 -2.70 -17.08
C ALA A 93 12.07 -2.53 -17.03
N ASN A 94 11.34 -3.20 -17.92
CA ASN A 94 9.90 -3.02 -18.05
C ASN A 94 9.13 -4.28 -18.49
N LYS A 95 9.78 -5.43 -18.52
CA LYS A 95 9.12 -6.68 -18.95
C LYS A 95 9.59 -7.87 -18.14
N ASN A 96 8.64 -8.78 -17.91
CA ASN A 96 8.86 -10.07 -17.25
C ASN A 96 9.61 -9.95 -15.92
N LEU A 97 9.19 -8.97 -15.11
CA LEU A 97 9.82 -8.62 -13.85
C LEU A 97 9.22 -9.41 -12.69
N PRO A 98 10.00 -9.67 -11.63
CA PRO A 98 9.39 -10.01 -10.36
C PRO A 98 8.52 -8.83 -9.92
N MET A 99 7.32 -9.11 -9.37
CA MET A 99 6.35 -8.07 -9.04
C MET A 99 5.89 -8.17 -7.59
N VAL A 100 5.72 -7.02 -6.97
CA VAL A 100 5.00 -6.88 -5.70
C VAL A 100 3.68 -6.16 -5.99
N VAL A 101 2.57 -6.80 -5.64
CA VAL A 101 1.26 -6.14 -5.60
C VAL A 101 1.14 -5.51 -4.22
N LEU A 102 1.32 -4.20 -4.16
CA LEU A 102 1.35 -3.43 -2.92
C LEU A 102 -0.05 -2.85 -2.65
N VAL A 103 -0.72 -3.40 -1.66
CA VAL A 103 -2.12 -3.10 -1.36
C VAL A 103 -2.20 -2.05 -0.25
N HIS A 104 -2.83 -0.92 -0.54
CA HIS A 104 -3.00 0.13 0.46
C HIS A 104 -3.96 -0.25 1.59
N GLY A 105 -3.76 0.35 2.75
CA GLY A 105 -4.65 0.22 3.91
C GLY A 105 -5.93 1.04 3.78
N GLY A 106 -6.67 1.12 4.84
CA GLY A 106 -7.92 1.86 4.92
C GLY A 106 -9.11 0.93 5.16
N PRO A 107 -9.87 0.46 4.15
CA PRO A 107 -9.71 0.57 2.69
C PRO A 107 -10.36 1.82 2.06
N TRP A 108 -11.19 2.55 2.80
CA TRP A 108 -11.99 3.68 2.29
C TRP A 108 -11.20 4.99 2.29
N VAL A 109 -10.06 4.97 1.62
CA VAL A 109 -9.17 6.11 1.43
C VAL A 109 -8.77 6.23 -0.04
N HIS A 110 -8.20 7.36 -0.44
CA HIS A 110 -7.45 7.44 -1.68
C HIS A 110 -6.11 6.73 -1.44
N GLY A 111 -5.88 5.63 -2.11
CA GLY A 111 -4.75 4.75 -1.83
C GLY A 111 -3.45 5.29 -2.41
N ALA A 112 -3.25 5.05 -3.69
CA ALA A 112 -2.02 5.42 -4.36
C ALA A 112 -2.09 6.83 -4.97
N ILE A 113 -1.16 7.70 -4.59
CA ILE A 113 -1.05 9.07 -5.13
C ILE A 113 0.21 9.14 -5.98
N TRP A 114 0.04 9.57 -7.24
CA TRP A 114 1.18 9.73 -8.13
C TRP A 114 2.22 10.70 -7.55
N GLY A 115 3.46 10.26 -7.50
CA GLY A 115 4.58 10.99 -6.94
C GLY A 115 5.66 10.05 -6.39
N TRP A 116 6.68 10.64 -5.77
CA TRP A 116 7.72 9.86 -5.13
C TRP A 116 7.18 9.24 -3.83
N ASP A 117 7.06 7.94 -3.81
CA ASP A 117 6.66 7.15 -2.66
C ASP A 117 7.84 6.30 -2.18
N PRO A 118 8.15 6.26 -0.86
CA PRO A 118 9.30 5.53 -0.34
C PRO A 118 9.22 4.02 -0.55
N ASP A 119 8.03 3.42 -0.40
CA ASP A 119 7.86 1.98 -0.40
C ASP A 119 7.94 1.42 -1.83
N SER A 120 7.17 2.00 -2.76
CA SER A 120 7.20 1.60 -4.16
C SER A 120 8.55 1.91 -4.82
N GLN A 121 9.18 3.03 -4.47
CA GLN A 121 10.51 3.37 -5.00
C GLN A 121 11.63 2.50 -4.39
N PHE A 122 11.52 2.12 -3.11
CA PHE A 122 12.43 1.15 -2.52
C PHE A 122 12.37 -0.17 -3.28
N LEU A 123 11.18 -0.74 -3.45
CA LEU A 123 10.98 -2.01 -4.16
C LEU A 123 11.45 -1.92 -5.62
N ALA A 124 11.09 -0.84 -6.32
CA ALA A 124 11.54 -0.63 -7.70
C ALA A 124 13.07 -0.52 -7.82
N SER A 125 13.74 0.12 -6.86
CA SER A 125 15.20 0.22 -6.83
C SER A 125 15.90 -1.13 -6.64
N ARG A 126 15.18 -2.15 -6.14
CA ARG A 126 15.63 -3.55 -5.97
C ARG A 126 15.29 -4.44 -7.18
N GLY A 127 14.65 -3.88 -8.21
CA GLY A 127 14.33 -4.59 -9.44
C GLY A 127 12.93 -5.18 -9.50
N TYR A 128 12.06 -4.88 -8.53
CA TYR A 128 10.67 -5.31 -8.52
C TYR A 128 9.77 -4.31 -9.28
N ALA A 129 8.89 -4.79 -10.14
CA ALA A 129 7.73 -4.00 -10.53
C ALA A 129 6.77 -3.90 -9.36
N VAL A 130 6.13 -2.74 -9.18
CA VAL A 130 5.16 -2.54 -8.08
C VAL A 130 3.84 -2.12 -8.69
N LEU A 131 2.79 -2.89 -8.41
CA LEU A 131 1.41 -2.56 -8.80
C LEU A 131 0.66 -2.15 -7.54
N GLU A 132 0.07 -0.96 -7.55
CA GLU A 132 -0.67 -0.35 -6.44
C GLU A 132 -2.12 -0.10 -6.88
N PRO A 133 -3.03 -1.09 -6.75
CA PRO A 133 -4.42 -0.94 -7.17
C PRO A 133 -5.21 -0.05 -6.20
N ASP A 134 -5.98 0.91 -6.75
CA ASP A 134 -7.07 1.56 -6.04
C ASP A 134 -8.36 0.74 -6.25
N TYR A 135 -8.40 -0.42 -5.58
CA TYR A 135 -9.51 -1.38 -5.66
C TYR A 135 -10.85 -0.73 -5.26
N ARG A 136 -11.98 -1.35 -5.65
CA ARG A 136 -13.31 -0.85 -5.26
C ARG A 136 -13.39 -0.59 -3.75
N GLY A 137 -14.02 0.50 -3.36
CA GLY A 137 -14.01 1.02 -1.99
C GLY A 137 -13.04 2.17 -1.78
N SER A 138 -11.99 2.29 -2.60
CA SER A 138 -11.09 3.45 -2.57
C SER A 138 -11.84 4.74 -2.90
N THR A 139 -11.46 5.85 -2.25
CA THR A 139 -12.04 7.17 -2.51
C THR A 139 -11.29 7.90 -3.64
N GLY A 140 -11.85 9.02 -4.12
CA GLY A 140 -11.25 9.82 -5.20
C GLY A 140 -11.77 9.46 -6.61
N TYR A 141 -12.47 8.34 -6.76
CA TYR A 141 -12.99 7.85 -8.04
C TYR A 141 -14.52 7.90 -8.15
N GLY A 142 -15.15 8.66 -7.27
CA GLY A 142 -16.59 8.86 -7.23
C GLY A 142 -17.33 7.83 -6.36
N PHE A 143 -18.59 8.18 -6.02
CA PHE A 143 -19.40 7.41 -5.07
C PHE A 143 -19.65 5.96 -5.53
N ARG A 144 -19.85 5.73 -6.83
CA ARG A 144 -20.09 4.39 -7.38
C ARG A 144 -18.93 3.44 -7.11
N HIS A 145 -17.68 3.91 -7.28
CA HIS A 145 -16.49 3.13 -7.01
C HIS A 145 -16.34 2.84 -5.51
N TYR A 146 -16.58 3.85 -4.68
CA TYR A 146 -16.58 3.73 -3.22
C TYR A 146 -17.63 2.72 -2.72
N GLN A 147 -18.88 2.87 -3.15
CA GLN A 147 -19.99 2.01 -2.73
C GLN A 147 -19.83 0.56 -3.20
N ALA A 148 -19.20 0.33 -4.35
CA ALA A 148 -18.93 -1.01 -4.87
C ALA A 148 -18.07 -1.88 -3.93
N GLY A 149 -17.34 -1.27 -3.00
CA GLY A 149 -16.56 -1.95 -1.97
C GLY A 149 -17.33 -2.34 -0.70
N TRP A 150 -18.57 -1.88 -0.51
CA TRP A 150 -19.34 -2.15 0.70
C TRP A 150 -19.65 -3.63 0.84
N LYS A 151 -19.31 -4.22 1.99
CA LYS A 151 -19.44 -5.65 2.30
C LYS A 151 -18.70 -6.57 1.32
N GLN A 152 -17.62 -6.06 0.70
CA GLN A 152 -16.84 -6.83 -0.29
C GLN A 152 -15.43 -7.24 0.22
N TRP A 153 -15.18 -7.12 1.52
CA TRP A 153 -13.95 -7.63 2.11
C TRP A 153 -13.76 -9.12 1.82
N GLY A 154 -12.60 -9.51 1.25
CA GLY A 154 -12.28 -10.88 0.87
C GLY A 154 -13.08 -11.43 -0.33
N ARG A 155 -13.87 -10.58 -0.97
CA ARG A 155 -14.74 -10.88 -2.11
C ARG A 155 -14.32 -10.05 -3.32
N ALA A 156 -15.24 -9.25 -3.90
CA ALA A 156 -14.95 -8.45 -5.10
C ALA A 156 -13.79 -7.47 -4.93
N MET A 157 -13.52 -6.96 -3.73
CA MET A 157 -12.31 -6.17 -3.46
C MET A 157 -11.04 -7.01 -3.64
N GLN A 158 -11.07 -8.29 -3.27
CA GLN A 158 -9.96 -9.23 -3.49
C GLN A 158 -9.84 -9.61 -4.96
N ASP A 159 -10.98 -9.79 -5.65
CA ASP A 159 -11.01 -10.05 -7.09
C ASP A 159 -10.34 -8.92 -7.89
N ASP A 160 -10.54 -7.66 -7.50
CA ASP A 160 -9.88 -6.53 -8.15
C ASP A 160 -8.35 -6.64 -8.11
N LEU A 161 -7.78 -7.06 -6.98
CA LEU A 161 -6.32 -7.24 -6.83
C LEU A 161 -5.80 -8.36 -7.73
N ALA A 162 -6.51 -9.49 -7.75
CA ALA A 162 -6.16 -10.63 -8.58
C ALA A 162 -6.26 -10.30 -10.07
N ASP A 163 -7.29 -9.56 -10.47
CA ASP A 163 -7.51 -9.16 -11.87
C ASP A 163 -6.45 -8.14 -12.33
N GLY A 164 -6.05 -7.20 -11.45
CA GLY A 164 -4.91 -6.30 -11.71
C GLY A 164 -3.60 -7.04 -11.87
N THR A 165 -3.37 -8.07 -11.06
CA THR A 165 -2.20 -8.92 -11.17
C THR A 165 -2.19 -9.69 -12.50
N ARG A 166 -3.31 -10.29 -12.90
CA ARG A 166 -3.45 -10.97 -14.19
C ARG A 166 -3.31 -10.02 -15.38
N TRP A 167 -3.84 -8.79 -15.24
CA TRP A 167 -3.64 -7.75 -16.22
C TRP A 167 -2.14 -7.43 -16.39
N ALA A 168 -1.39 -7.25 -15.31
CA ALA A 168 0.04 -6.96 -15.39
C ALA A 168 0.84 -8.09 -16.05
N ILE A 169 0.46 -9.35 -15.80
CA ILE A 169 1.01 -10.52 -16.50
C ILE A 169 0.69 -10.46 -18.00
N ALA A 170 -0.56 -10.22 -18.36
CA ALA A 170 -1.02 -10.15 -19.75
C ALA A 170 -0.36 -9.01 -20.55
N GLN A 171 -0.04 -7.88 -19.88
CA GLN A 171 0.73 -6.79 -20.47
C GLN A 171 2.24 -7.09 -20.59
N GLY A 172 2.71 -8.20 -20.02
CA GLY A 172 4.10 -8.60 -20.03
C GLY A 172 4.98 -7.86 -19.02
N TYR A 173 4.41 -7.12 -18.08
CA TYR A 173 5.18 -6.46 -17.01
C TYR A 173 5.69 -7.47 -16.00
N ALA A 174 4.82 -8.38 -15.54
CA ALA A 174 5.11 -9.33 -14.49
C ALA A 174 5.43 -10.74 -15.01
N ASP A 175 6.42 -11.37 -14.39
CA ASP A 175 6.65 -12.81 -14.51
C ASP A 175 5.62 -13.56 -13.63
N PRO A 176 4.74 -14.41 -14.20
CA PRO A 176 3.70 -15.10 -13.44
C PRO A 176 4.24 -16.06 -12.37
N LYS A 177 5.52 -16.39 -12.42
CA LYS A 177 6.17 -17.25 -11.44
C LYS A 177 6.80 -16.49 -10.27
N ARG A 178 6.85 -15.16 -10.33
CA ARG A 178 7.58 -14.31 -9.39
C ARG A 178 6.73 -13.12 -8.92
N ILE A 179 5.59 -13.40 -8.29
CA ILE A 179 4.67 -12.38 -7.79
C ILE A 179 4.43 -12.59 -6.30
N CYS A 180 4.65 -11.54 -5.52
CA CYS A 180 4.28 -11.45 -4.10
C CYS A 180 3.18 -10.41 -3.92
N ILE A 181 2.30 -10.62 -2.94
CA ILE A 181 1.33 -9.63 -2.50
C ILE A 181 1.78 -9.08 -1.15
N ALA A 182 1.66 -7.77 -0.92
CA ALA A 182 2.15 -7.11 0.27
C ALA A 182 1.22 -5.96 0.67
N GLY A 183 1.12 -5.66 1.96
CA GLY A 183 0.37 -4.51 2.41
C GLY A 183 0.25 -4.37 3.92
N ALA A 184 -0.19 -3.17 4.33
CA ALA A 184 -0.41 -2.80 5.73
C ALA A 184 -1.90 -2.75 6.06
N SER A 185 -2.26 -3.08 7.31
CA SER A 185 -3.62 -2.86 7.81
C SER A 185 -4.66 -3.63 6.99
N TYR A 186 -5.61 -2.95 6.33
CA TYR A 186 -6.46 -3.62 5.34
C TYR A 186 -5.62 -4.29 4.23
N GLY A 187 -4.52 -3.68 3.79
CA GLY A 187 -3.62 -4.27 2.80
C GLY A 187 -2.97 -5.56 3.30
N GLY A 188 -2.65 -5.66 4.58
CA GLY A 188 -2.20 -6.90 5.23
C GLY A 188 -3.30 -7.98 5.23
N TYR A 189 -4.53 -7.59 5.59
CA TYR A 189 -5.70 -8.46 5.44
C TYR A 189 -5.84 -8.97 3.99
N ALA A 190 -5.77 -8.07 3.02
CA ALA A 190 -5.89 -8.41 1.60
C ALA A 190 -4.73 -9.30 1.12
N THR A 191 -3.53 -9.12 1.68
CA THR A 191 -2.39 -10.01 1.46
C THR A 191 -2.73 -11.44 1.86
N LEU A 192 -3.19 -11.65 3.08
CA LEU A 192 -3.53 -12.97 3.60
C LEU A 192 -4.69 -13.61 2.82
N MET A 193 -5.75 -12.82 2.53
CA MET A 193 -6.87 -13.31 1.71
C MET A 193 -6.47 -13.57 0.25
N GLY A 194 -5.49 -12.86 -0.29
CA GLY A 194 -4.92 -13.13 -1.61
C GLY A 194 -4.27 -14.51 -1.68
N LEU A 195 -3.50 -14.88 -0.66
CA LEU A 195 -2.91 -16.22 -0.56
C LEU A 195 -3.97 -17.31 -0.40
N VAL A 196 -5.10 -17.00 0.23
CA VAL A 196 -6.23 -17.94 0.40
C VAL A 196 -7.03 -18.13 -0.90
N ASN A 197 -7.37 -17.03 -1.58
CA ASN A 197 -8.29 -17.04 -2.71
C ASN A 197 -7.60 -17.37 -4.04
N ASP A 198 -6.35 -16.94 -4.20
CA ASP A 198 -5.57 -17.10 -5.44
C ASP A 198 -4.19 -17.76 -5.15
N PRO A 199 -4.16 -18.99 -4.60
CA PRO A 199 -2.93 -19.64 -4.13
C PRO A 199 -1.90 -19.88 -5.22
N ASP A 200 -2.32 -20.01 -6.47
CA ASP A 200 -1.43 -20.22 -7.61
C ASP A 200 -0.83 -18.91 -8.15
N LEU A 201 -1.50 -17.78 -7.87
CA LEU A 201 -1.11 -16.48 -8.40
C LEU A 201 0.06 -15.87 -7.62
N TYR A 202 -0.01 -15.93 -6.28
CA TYR A 202 0.97 -15.33 -5.39
C TYR A 202 1.93 -16.38 -4.82
N LYS A 203 3.23 -16.12 -4.90
CA LYS A 203 4.30 -17.00 -4.42
C LYS A 203 4.67 -16.74 -2.97
N CYS A 204 4.38 -15.56 -2.46
CA CYS A 204 4.59 -15.15 -1.07
C CYS A 204 3.67 -13.99 -0.67
N GLY A 205 3.59 -13.72 0.62
CA GLY A 205 2.88 -12.57 1.18
C GLY A 205 3.69 -11.85 2.26
N VAL A 206 3.59 -10.51 2.28
CA VAL A 206 4.14 -9.68 3.35
C VAL A 206 2.99 -8.91 3.97
N ASP A 207 2.62 -9.29 5.18
CA ASP A 207 1.59 -8.63 5.98
C ASP A 207 2.24 -7.85 7.12
N TRP A 208 1.95 -6.55 7.20
CA TRP A 208 2.27 -5.81 8.41
C TRP A 208 1.06 -5.09 8.97
N VAL A 209 0.89 -5.22 10.27
CA VAL A 209 -0.22 -4.69 11.07
C VAL A 209 -1.61 -5.02 10.48
N GLY A 210 -1.73 -6.20 9.84
CA GLY A 210 -2.93 -6.61 9.11
C GLY A 210 -4.06 -7.13 9.98
N VAL A 211 -5.29 -6.91 9.52
CA VAL A 211 -6.48 -7.51 10.15
C VAL A 211 -6.55 -8.99 9.80
N THR A 212 -6.55 -9.85 10.80
CA THR A 212 -6.58 -11.30 10.61
C THR A 212 -7.93 -11.95 10.94
N ASP A 213 -8.73 -11.26 11.74
CA ASP A 213 -10.10 -11.66 12.09
C ASP A 213 -10.98 -10.41 12.12
N ILE A 214 -11.96 -10.35 11.22
CA ILE A 214 -12.86 -9.20 11.14
C ILE A 214 -13.68 -9.05 12.44
N ASN A 215 -14.03 -10.15 13.11
CA ASN A 215 -14.78 -10.11 14.36
C ASN A 215 -13.99 -9.48 15.51
N LEU A 216 -12.65 -9.60 15.51
CA LEU A 216 -11.80 -8.95 16.51
C LEU A 216 -11.84 -7.42 16.42
N MET A 217 -12.13 -6.85 15.26
CA MET A 217 -12.28 -5.41 15.10
C MET A 217 -13.46 -4.84 15.88
N TYR A 218 -14.49 -5.65 16.14
CA TYR A 218 -15.68 -5.26 16.94
C TYR A 218 -15.44 -5.38 18.45
N THR A 219 -14.38 -6.08 18.85
CA THR A 219 -14.04 -6.31 20.27
C THR A 219 -13.04 -5.26 20.77
N GLY A 220 -12.72 -5.32 22.05
CA GLY A 220 -11.83 -4.37 22.69
C GLY A 220 -12.52 -3.07 23.12
N ALA A 221 -12.16 -2.56 24.29
CA ALA A 221 -12.70 -1.31 24.81
C ALA A 221 -12.10 -0.12 24.04
N CYS A 222 -12.95 0.80 23.59
CA CYS A 222 -12.51 2.06 22.99
C CYS A 222 -11.52 2.77 23.93
N SER A 223 -10.45 3.31 23.37
CA SER A 223 -9.35 4.00 24.04
C SER A 223 -8.42 3.16 24.95
N ARG A 224 -8.74 1.92 25.27
CA ARG A 224 -7.86 1.03 26.05
C ARG A 224 -7.16 -0.01 25.16
N GLU A 225 -7.95 -0.76 24.39
CA GLU A 225 -7.47 -1.88 23.56
C GLU A 225 -7.61 -1.60 22.06
N SER A 226 -8.52 -0.69 21.67
CA SER A 226 -8.81 -0.33 20.29
C SER A 226 -9.05 1.17 20.19
N ASP A 227 -8.65 1.80 19.09
CA ASP A 227 -8.98 3.19 18.76
C ASP A 227 -10.29 3.32 17.96
N PHE A 228 -10.95 2.22 17.61
CA PHE A 228 -12.27 2.25 17.01
C PHE A 228 -13.32 2.67 18.04
N THR A 229 -14.09 3.72 17.70
CA THR A 229 -15.19 4.20 18.55
C THR A 229 -16.36 3.21 18.54
N ASP A 230 -17.13 3.18 19.64
CA ASP A 230 -18.34 2.35 19.70
C ASP A 230 -19.38 2.76 18.64
N GLN A 231 -19.44 4.05 18.32
CA GLN A 231 -20.28 4.56 17.25
C GLN A 231 -19.89 3.96 15.89
N TRP A 232 -18.60 3.88 15.60
CA TRP A 232 -18.10 3.26 14.36
C TRP A 232 -18.43 1.77 14.31
N LYS A 233 -18.20 1.05 15.43
CA LYS A 233 -18.54 -0.37 15.56
C LYS A 233 -20.04 -0.65 15.41
N THR A 234 -20.89 0.27 15.88
CA THR A 234 -22.35 0.11 15.87
C THR A 234 -22.99 0.47 14.52
N TYR A 235 -22.50 1.50 13.86
CA TYR A 235 -23.17 2.05 12.66
C TYR A 235 -22.36 1.93 11.39
N GLY A 236 -21.06 2.20 11.44
CA GLY A 236 -20.21 2.22 10.24
C GLY A 236 -19.80 0.82 9.78
N MET A 237 -19.24 0.03 10.67
CA MET A 237 -18.74 -1.30 10.32
C MET A 237 -19.83 -2.26 9.82
N PRO A 238 -21.05 -2.31 10.40
CA PRO A 238 -22.11 -3.18 9.89
C PRO A 238 -22.53 -2.87 8.45
N GLU A 239 -22.45 -1.62 8.05
CA GLU A 239 -22.81 -1.19 6.69
C GLU A 239 -21.65 -1.41 5.70
N LEU A 240 -20.44 -1.07 6.10
CA LEU A 240 -19.29 -1.08 5.20
C LEU A 240 -18.57 -2.43 5.13
N ILE A 241 -18.53 -3.19 6.24
CA ILE A 241 -17.83 -4.48 6.33
C ILE A 241 -18.80 -5.64 6.40
N GLY A 242 -19.74 -5.58 7.35
CA GLY A 242 -20.77 -6.60 7.57
C GLY A 242 -21.28 -6.61 9.01
N ASP A 243 -22.54 -6.88 9.17
CA ASP A 243 -23.20 -7.00 10.48
C ASP A 243 -22.83 -8.34 11.15
N ARG A 244 -22.41 -8.31 12.43
CA ARG A 244 -21.95 -9.51 13.16
C ARG A 244 -23.00 -10.62 13.29
N VAL A 245 -24.28 -10.30 13.18
CA VAL A 245 -25.39 -11.27 13.26
C VAL A 245 -25.88 -11.64 11.87
N LYS A 246 -26.25 -10.64 11.07
CA LYS A 246 -26.83 -10.86 9.74
C LYS A 246 -25.82 -11.41 8.73
N ASP A 247 -24.57 -10.95 8.82
CA ASP A 247 -23.49 -11.29 7.88
C ASP A 247 -22.44 -12.22 8.54
N ALA A 248 -22.77 -12.89 9.69
CA ALA A 248 -21.82 -13.70 10.47
C ALA A 248 -21.09 -14.76 9.64
N ALA A 249 -21.80 -15.45 8.74
CA ALA A 249 -21.23 -16.45 7.87
C ALA A 249 -20.19 -15.87 6.89
N GLN A 250 -20.48 -14.67 6.32
CA GLN A 250 -19.56 -13.94 5.46
C GLN A 250 -18.31 -13.51 6.25
N LEU A 251 -18.49 -12.84 7.40
CA LEU A 251 -17.38 -12.35 8.21
C LEU A 251 -16.43 -13.48 8.62
N LYS A 252 -16.99 -14.66 8.94
CA LYS A 252 -16.20 -15.86 9.22
C LYS A 252 -15.47 -16.35 7.96
N ALA A 253 -16.16 -16.51 6.86
CA ALA A 253 -15.59 -17.02 5.61
C ALA A 253 -14.49 -16.12 5.03
N THR A 254 -14.56 -14.82 5.30
CA THR A 254 -13.59 -13.82 4.81
C THR A 254 -12.61 -13.35 5.88
N SER A 255 -12.52 -14.00 7.04
CA SER A 255 -11.47 -13.76 8.03
C SER A 255 -10.27 -14.66 7.80
N PRO A 256 -9.05 -14.12 7.58
CA PRO A 256 -7.84 -14.92 7.33
C PRO A 256 -7.58 -16.00 8.37
N ILE A 257 -7.86 -15.76 9.66
CA ILE A 257 -7.64 -16.72 10.73
C ILE A 257 -8.46 -18.02 10.53
N GLU A 258 -9.67 -17.90 10.02
CA GLU A 258 -10.55 -19.05 9.75
C GLU A 258 -10.09 -19.84 8.51
N GLN A 259 -9.24 -19.25 7.71
CA GLN A 259 -8.68 -19.83 6.47
C GLN A 259 -7.18 -20.14 6.61
N ALA A 260 -6.57 -19.97 7.77
CA ALA A 260 -5.13 -20.06 7.98
C ALA A 260 -4.51 -21.38 7.47
N ALA A 261 -5.21 -22.51 7.63
CA ALA A 261 -4.76 -23.81 7.17
C ALA A 261 -4.64 -23.95 5.63
N ARG A 262 -5.23 -23.02 4.87
CA ARG A 262 -5.15 -22.98 3.38
C ARG A 262 -3.93 -22.23 2.88
N ILE A 263 -3.24 -21.47 3.74
CA ILE A 263 -2.05 -20.70 3.36
C ILE A 263 -0.83 -21.60 3.46
N THR A 264 -0.28 -21.95 2.30
CA THR A 264 0.90 -22.82 2.17
C THR A 264 2.14 -22.08 1.69
N GLN A 265 1.96 -20.88 1.13
CA GLN A 265 3.03 -20.03 0.64
C GLN A 265 3.84 -19.44 1.81
N PRO A 266 5.10 -19.03 1.58
CA PRO A 266 5.85 -18.23 2.55
C PRO A 266 5.12 -16.94 2.92
N VAL A 267 5.10 -16.60 4.22
CA VAL A 267 4.48 -15.38 4.74
C VAL A 267 5.43 -14.71 5.71
N LEU A 268 5.60 -13.39 5.56
CA LEU A 268 6.23 -12.54 6.56
C LEU A 268 5.13 -11.74 7.26
N LEU A 269 5.08 -11.85 8.58
CA LEU A 269 4.14 -11.15 9.47
C LEU A 269 4.90 -10.16 10.34
N ALA A 270 4.48 -8.89 10.38
CA ALA A 270 5.10 -7.87 11.22
C ALA A 270 4.06 -7.05 11.97
N TYR A 271 4.22 -6.89 13.29
CA TYR A 271 3.23 -6.21 14.14
C TYR A 271 3.88 -5.26 15.14
N GLY A 272 3.15 -4.19 15.48
CA GLY A 272 3.52 -3.25 16.54
C GLY A 272 2.94 -3.68 17.89
N GLY A 273 3.78 -3.65 18.93
CA GLY A 273 3.40 -4.10 20.28
C GLY A 273 2.37 -3.19 20.97
N VAL A 274 2.33 -1.91 20.58
CA VAL A 274 1.38 -0.91 21.13
C VAL A 274 0.34 -0.44 20.11
N ASP A 275 0.14 -1.23 19.03
CA ASP A 275 -0.88 -0.94 18.04
C ASP A 275 -2.29 -1.03 18.63
N ARG A 276 -3.07 0.03 18.44
CA ARG A 276 -4.46 0.15 18.94
C ARG A 276 -5.49 0.15 17.81
N ARG A 277 -5.02 0.27 16.54
CA ARG A 277 -5.86 0.15 15.36
C ARG A 277 -6.09 -1.31 14.98
N VAL A 278 -5.01 -2.07 14.92
CA VAL A 278 -5.01 -3.53 14.76
C VAL A 278 -4.12 -4.11 15.86
N PRO A 279 -4.68 -4.34 17.06
CA PRO A 279 -3.91 -4.79 18.21
C PRO A 279 -3.11 -6.05 17.95
N LEU A 280 -1.94 -6.16 18.61
CA LEU A 280 -0.95 -7.23 18.43
C LEU A 280 -1.57 -8.64 18.45
N TYR A 281 -2.64 -8.86 19.21
CA TYR A 281 -3.31 -10.16 19.28
C TYR A 281 -3.91 -10.63 17.94
N HIS A 282 -4.17 -9.73 16.95
CA HIS A 282 -4.52 -10.13 15.60
C HIS A 282 -3.40 -10.97 14.98
N GLY A 283 -2.17 -10.45 15.01
CA GLY A 283 -1.00 -11.15 14.50
C GLY A 283 -0.68 -12.42 15.27
N GLN A 284 -0.65 -12.36 16.60
CA GLN A 284 -0.34 -13.51 17.47
C GLN A 284 -1.28 -14.68 17.24
N LYS A 285 -2.60 -14.44 17.27
CA LYS A 285 -3.60 -15.49 17.01
C LYS A 285 -3.48 -16.08 15.61
N PHE A 286 -3.22 -15.25 14.61
CA PHE A 286 -3.05 -15.73 13.24
C PHE A 286 -1.75 -16.54 13.10
N TYR A 287 -0.64 -16.07 13.67
CA TYR A 287 0.63 -16.80 13.70
C TYR A 287 0.47 -18.19 14.31
N ASP A 288 -0.20 -18.28 15.47
CA ASP A 288 -0.49 -19.55 16.14
C ASP A 288 -1.37 -20.48 15.29
N ALA A 289 -2.27 -19.92 14.49
CA ALA A 289 -3.15 -20.71 13.63
C ALA A 289 -2.42 -21.20 12.37
N VAL A 290 -1.71 -20.32 11.66
CA VAL A 290 -1.07 -20.62 10.38
C VAL A 290 0.14 -21.55 10.55
N THR A 291 0.90 -21.42 11.63
CA THR A 291 2.09 -22.25 11.90
C THR A 291 1.77 -23.71 12.23
N LYS A 292 0.51 -24.04 12.50
CA LYS A 292 0.08 -25.44 12.65
C LYS A 292 0.24 -26.25 11.35
N THR A 293 0.12 -25.59 10.21
CA THR A 293 0.16 -26.22 8.88
C THR A 293 1.25 -25.69 7.96
N ASN A 294 1.70 -24.44 8.17
CA ASN A 294 2.74 -23.79 7.37
C ASN A 294 3.98 -23.49 8.21
N ARG A 295 5.13 -24.04 7.80
CA ARG A 295 6.42 -23.80 8.47
C ARG A 295 7.23 -22.64 7.87
N ASN A 296 6.74 -22.05 6.77
CA ASN A 296 7.41 -20.95 6.07
C ASN A 296 6.82 -19.60 6.49
N VAL A 297 6.71 -19.36 7.80
CA VAL A 297 6.16 -18.14 8.37
C VAL A 297 7.26 -17.44 9.17
N GLU A 298 7.57 -16.20 8.79
CA GLU A 298 8.48 -15.34 9.51
C GLU A 298 7.67 -14.36 10.38
N TRP A 299 8.08 -14.17 11.63
CA TRP A 299 7.42 -13.28 12.60
C TRP A 299 8.35 -12.16 13.03
N ILE A 300 7.85 -10.93 12.99
CA ILE A 300 8.53 -9.73 13.48
C ILE A 300 7.58 -8.99 14.43
N GLU A 301 8.09 -8.61 15.58
CA GLU A 301 7.39 -7.75 16.54
C GLU A 301 8.28 -6.57 16.89
N TYR A 302 7.71 -5.38 16.82
CA TYR A 302 8.34 -4.14 17.31
C TYR A 302 7.56 -3.65 18.53
N PRO A 303 8.01 -3.97 19.75
CA PRO A 303 7.26 -3.74 20.98
C PRO A 303 6.85 -2.28 21.23
N GLU A 304 7.68 -1.34 20.75
CA GLU A 304 7.48 0.10 20.92
C GLU A 304 6.68 0.77 19.80
N GLU A 305 6.36 0.05 18.71
CA GLU A 305 5.64 0.59 17.56
C GLU A 305 4.13 0.38 17.64
N GLY A 306 3.40 1.31 17.02
CA GLY A 306 1.96 1.26 16.86
C GLY A 306 1.53 0.74 15.49
N HIS A 307 0.59 1.46 14.86
CA HIS A 307 0.04 1.11 13.53
C HIS A 307 0.95 1.61 12.41
N GLY A 308 2.15 1.03 12.32
CA GLY A 308 3.24 1.39 11.41
C GLY A 308 4.54 1.70 12.15
N TRP A 309 5.60 1.94 11.38
CA TRP A 309 6.94 2.09 11.91
C TRP A 309 7.36 3.57 11.97
N HIS A 310 7.43 4.15 13.17
CA HIS A 310 7.81 5.53 13.42
C HIS A 310 9.29 5.68 13.75
N LEU A 311 9.91 4.68 14.36
CA LEU A 311 11.32 4.70 14.69
C LEU A 311 12.15 4.31 13.46
N PRO A 312 13.11 5.15 13.02
CA PRO A 312 13.92 4.87 11.83
C PRO A 312 14.62 3.52 11.88
N LYS A 313 15.10 3.09 13.07
CA LYS A 313 15.76 1.78 13.25
C LYS A 313 14.83 0.63 12.86
N ASN A 314 13.55 0.69 13.25
CA ASN A 314 12.56 -0.34 13.00
C ASN A 314 12.12 -0.34 11.53
N SER A 315 11.97 0.84 10.95
CA SER A 315 11.68 0.98 9.52
C SER A 315 12.80 0.39 8.66
N VAL A 316 14.06 0.65 9.00
CA VAL A 316 15.22 0.09 8.29
C VAL A 316 15.30 -1.43 8.48
N ASP A 317 15.13 -1.94 9.71
CA ASP A 317 15.11 -3.39 9.97
C ASP A 317 13.99 -4.08 9.20
N PHE A 318 12.77 -3.54 9.24
CA PHE A 318 11.63 -4.09 8.52
C PHE A 318 11.89 -4.20 7.01
N TRP A 319 12.26 -3.11 6.36
CA TRP A 319 12.50 -3.11 4.92
C TRP A 319 13.70 -3.96 4.50
N THR A 320 14.73 -4.09 5.36
CA THR A 320 15.85 -5.01 5.15
C THR A 320 15.38 -6.47 5.16
N ARG A 321 14.50 -6.83 6.10
CA ARG A 321 13.92 -8.18 6.16
C ARG A 321 12.96 -8.45 5.01
N VAL A 322 12.14 -7.46 4.62
CA VAL A 322 11.27 -7.54 3.45
C VAL A 322 12.09 -7.80 2.18
N GLU A 323 13.18 -7.05 1.97
CA GLU A 323 14.10 -7.26 0.84
C GLU A 323 14.63 -8.70 0.83
N ALA A 324 15.19 -9.18 1.93
CA ALA A 324 15.72 -10.53 2.04
C ALA A 324 14.63 -11.61 1.80
N PHE A 325 13.42 -11.39 2.32
CA PHE A 325 12.28 -12.29 2.14
C PHE A 325 11.83 -12.34 0.67
N LEU A 326 11.71 -11.18 0.02
CA LEU A 326 11.33 -11.09 -1.39
C LEU A 326 12.39 -11.71 -2.30
N ASP A 327 13.68 -11.43 -2.06
CA ASP A 327 14.79 -11.97 -2.83
C ASP A 327 14.83 -13.50 -2.77
N LYS A 328 14.57 -14.07 -1.61
CA LYS A 328 14.50 -15.52 -1.41
C LYS A 328 13.36 -16.16 -2.19
N ASN A 329 12.19 -15.51 -2.28
CA ASN A 329 10.97 -16.13 -2.80
C ASN A 329 10.69 -15.77 -4.26
N ILE A 330 10.98 -14.54 -4.69
CA ILE A 330 10.66 -14.03 -6.03
C ILE A 330 11.78 -13.17 -6.64
N GLY A 331 12.95 -13.07 -6.01
CA GLY A 331 14.01 -12.13 -6.36
C GLY A 331 14.43 -12.10 -7.83
N PRO A 332 15.09 -11.04 -8.28
CA PRO A 332 15.55 -10.89 -9.67
C PRO A 332 16.49 -12.02 -10.12
N GLY A 333 17.18 -12.67 -9.16
CA GLY A 333 18.00 -13.86 -9.38
C GLY A 333 17.39 -15.17 -8.84
N GLY A 334 16.21 -15.12 -8.22
CA GLY A 334 15.50 -16.22 -7.57
C GLY A 334 14.76 -17.10 -8.57
N GLY A 335 15.39 -18.12 -8.99
CA GLY A 335 14.89 -19.15 -9.91
C GLY A 335 15.99 -20.17 -10.19
N ARG A 336 16.93 -20.28 -9.24
CA ARG A 336 17.98 -21.31 -9.26
C ARG A 336 17.67 -22.42 -8.27
#